data_7aae28ffae8b024d4f091ce427a6db87
#
_entry.id   7aae28ffae8b024d4f091ce427a6db87
#
_cell.length_a   1.000
_cell.length_b   1.000
_cell.length_c   1.000
_cell.angle_alpha   90.00
_cell.angle_beta   90.00
_cell.angle_gamma   90.00
#
_symmetry.space_group_name_H-M   'P 1'
#
loop_
_entity.id
_entity.type
_entity.pdbx_description
1 polymer ?
#
loop_
_entity_poly.entity_id
_entity_poly.type
_entity_poly.pdbx_seq_one_letter_code
_entity_poly.pdbx_strand_id
1 'polypeptide(L)'
;PSAADRAIMEDKEPGYRVLNLTVSPFNDATTSYFHRSVGGYHGAKLARYQDLIDRYLNDLDDGVLDMLNTRYLIRFDPTGQPVAELRATANGPAWFVQEVVDADTPQKEIDALGRIDTKTAAVINTREFDIRPLIGGEGEIRLEEYRPNYLRYEYTATAPGTAIFSEIYYKDGW
;
A
#
# COMPACT_ATOMS: atom_id res chain seq x y z
N PRO A 1 16.32 12.21 12.32
CA PRO A 1 14.91 11.89 12.49
C PRO A 1 14.22 12.85 13.46
N SER A 2 13.00 13.27 13.13
CA SER A 2 12.12 14.04 14.00
C SER A 2 11.65 13.21 15.22
N ALA A 3 10.86 13.80 16.10
CA ALA A 3 10.22 13.05 17.19
C ALA A 3 9.20 12.04 16.62
N ALA A 4 8.47 12.41 15.57
CA ALA A 4 7.57 11.52 14.87
C ALA A 4 8.30 10.31 14.26
N ASP A 5 9.42 10.53 13.57
CA ASP A 5 10.22 9.43 13.00
C ASP A 5 10.68 8.45 14.08
N ARG A 6 11.16 8.97 15.21
CA ARG A 6 11.61 8.10 16.33
C ARG A 6 10.47 7.26 16.88
N ALA A 7 9.29 7.85 17.07
CA ALA A 7 8.11 7.12 17.54
C ALA A 7 7.71 6.00 16.58
N ILE A 8 7.71 6.27 15.25
CA ILE A 8 7.40 5.26 14.24
C ILE A 8 8.44 4.13 14.22
N MET A 9 9.73 4.45 14.40
CA MET A 9 10.82 3.46 14.40
C MET A 9 10.76 2.48 15.60
N GLU A 10 9.96 2.78 16.63
CA GLU A 10 9.70 1.85 17.75
C GLU A 10 8.75 0.72 17.33
N ASP A 11 7.89 0.93 16.33
CA ASP A 11 7.05 -0.11 15.77
C ASP A 11 7.90 -1.12 14.97
N LYS A 12 7.83 -2.39 15.32
CA LYS A 12 8.61 -3.49 14.69
C LYS A 12 7.80 -4.31 13.70
N GLU A 13 6.54 -3.95 13.47
CA GLU A 13 5.74 -4.59 12.44
C GLU A 13 6.39 -4.40 11.06
N PRO A 14 6.58 -5.47 10.28
CA PRO A 14 7.22 -5.36 8.99
C PRO A 14 6.26 -4.88 7.90
N GLY A 15 6.80 -4.26 6.86
CA GLY A 15 6.10 -4.05 5.60
C GLY A 15 5.16 -2.85 5.53
N TYR A 16 4.98 -2.07 6.59
CA TYR A 16 4.15 -0.86 6.52
C TYR A 16 4.84 0.31 5.81
N ARG A 17 4.02 1.27 5.39
CA ARG A 17 4.48 2.55 4.80
C ARG A 17 4.07 3.75 5.65
N VAL A 18 4.79 4.83 5.41
CA VAL A 18 4.59 6.14 6.06
C VAL A 18 4.30 7.18 4.98
N LEU A 19 3.29 8.00 5.20
CA LEU A 19 3.03 9.19 4.39
C LEU A 19 3.31 10.43 5.24
N ASN A 20 4.27 11.24 4.81
CA ASN A 20 4.66 12.47 5.52
C ASN A 20 4.01 13.68 4.85
N LEU A 21 3.10 14.32 5.56
CA LEU A 21 2.36 15.51 5.13
C LEU A 21 3.00 16.81 5.62
N THR A 22 4.13 16.74 6.34
CA THR A 22 4.88 17.94 6.77
C THR A 22 5.87 18.43 5.70
N VAL A 23 6.04 17.65 4.64
CA VAL A 23 6.82 17.97 3.43
C VAL A 23 5.94 17.79 2.19
N SER A 24 6.45 18.08 1.01
CA SER A 24 5.75 17.71 -0.24
C SER A 24 5.87 16.21 -0.49
N PRO A 25 4.84 15.39 -0.27
CA PRO A 25 4.99 13.94 -0.18
C PRO A 25 5.59 13.30 -1.44
N PHE A 26 5.31 13.85 -2.63
CA PHE A 26 5.73 13.26 -3.90
C PHE A 26 6.90 14.00 -4.58
N ASN A 27 7.42 15.06 -3.92
CA ASN A 27 8.55 15.86 -4.41
C ASN A 27 9.70 15.98 -3.40
N ASP A 28 9.62 15.26 -2.28
CA ASP A 28 10.63 15.25 -1.22
C ASP A 28 11.02 13.80 -0.90
N ALA A 29 12.31 13.55 -0.71
CA ALA A 29 12.83 12.20 -0.44
C ALA A 29 13.23 11.97 1.03
N THR A 30 13.07 12.96 1.91
CA THR A 30 13.57 12.88 3.30
C THR A 30 12.91 11.76 4.10
N THR A 31 11.63 11.51 3.89
CA THR A 31 10.90 10.41 4.55
C THR A 31 11.51 9.04 4.25
N SER A 32 12.00 8.85 3.03
CA SER A 32 12.59 7.58 2.58
C SER A 32 13.92 7.24 3.24
N TYR A 33 14.57 8.19 3.93
CA TYR A 33 15.78 7.91 4.72
C TYR A 33 15.48 7.11 5.99
N PHE A 34 14.27 7.19 6.49
CA PHE A 34 13.90 6.60 7.79
C PHE A 34 12.82 5.53 7.66
N HIS A 35 11.97 5.63 6.62
CA HIS A 35 10.78 4.81 6.47
C HIS A 35 10.58 4.35 5.03
N ARG A 36 9.81 3.28 4.84
CA ARG A 36 9.20 2.98 3.55
C ARG A 36 8.13 4.04 3.28
N SER A 37 8.41 4.93 2.35
CA SER A 37 7.52 6.06 2.04
C SER A 37 6.47 5.67 1.00
N VAL A 38 5.24 6.17 1.19
CA VAL A 38 4.20 6.18 0.13
C VAL A 38 4.61 7.15 -0.98
N GLY A 39 5.28 8.25 -0.60
CA GLY A 39 5.76 9.29 -1.50
C GLY A 39 7.23 9.11 -1.88
N GLY A 40 7.84 10.22 -2.19
CA GLY A 40 9.25 10.33 -2.54
C GLY A 40 9.47 11.02 -3.88
N TYR A 41 10.61 11.70 -4.01
CA TYR A 41 11.05 12.24 -5.28
C TYR A 41 11.76 11.12 -6.06
N HIS A 42 11.26 10.81 -7.25
CA HIS A 42 11.84 9.81 -8.12
C HIS A 42 11.69 10.22 -9.59
N GLY A 43 12.81 10.32 -10.31
CA GLY A 43 12.82 10.73 -11.72
C GLY A 43 12.25 9.69 -12.70
N ALA A 44 12.09 8.44 -12.26
CA ALA A 44 11.57 7.34 -13.07
C ALA A 44 10.44 6.61 -12.30
N LYS A 45 9.35 7.32 -11.99
CA LYS A 45 8.16 6.71 -11.39
C LYS A 45 7.49 5.74 -12.37
N LEU A 46 6.95 4.65 -11.84
CA LEU A 46 6.04 3.79 -12.59
C LEU A 46 4.79 4.58 -12.98
N ALA A 47 4.38 4.51 -14.25
CA ALA A 47 3.21 5.24 -14.74
C ALA A 47 1.96 4.92 -13.92
N ARG A 48 1.70 3.62 -13.62
CA ARG A 48 0.58 3.20 -12.77
C ARG A 48 0.61 3.81 -11.36
N TYR A 49 1.81 4.00 -10.79
CA TYR A 49 1.92 4.64 -9.49
C TYR A 49 1.69 6.14 -9.58
N GLN A 50 2.11 6.78 -10.68
CA GLN A 50 1.77 8.18 -10.93
C GLN A 50 0.26 8.37 -11.08
N ASP A 51 -0.43 7.46 -11.76
CA ASP A 51 -1.90 7.49 -11.87
C ASP A 51 -2.58 7.39 -10.49
N LEU A 52 -2.05 6.55 -9.58
CA LEU A 52 -2.54 6.50 -8.20
C LEU A 52 -2.33 7.82 -7.45
N ILE A 53 -1.17 8.46 -7.64
CA ILE A 53 -0.88 9.76 -7.04
C ILE A 53 -1.88 10.81 -7.53
N ASP A 54 -2.06 10.91 -8.83
CA ASP A 54 -2.87 11.94 -9.46
C ASP A 54 -4.37 11.77 -9.18
N ARG A 55 -4.82 10.52 -9.05
CA ARG A 55 -6.24 10.20 -8.91
C ARG A 55 -6.71 10.09 -7.47
N TYR A 56 -5.85 9.66 -6.54
CA TYR A 56 -6.26 9.27 -5.20
C TYR A 56 -5.35 9.81 -4.09
N LEU A 57 -4.03 9.69 -4.25
CA LEU A 57 -3.14 9.97 -3.13
C LEU A 57 -2.99 11.47 -2.84
N ASN A 58 -3.16 12.35 -3.84
CA ASN A 58 -3.21 13.80 -3.62
C ASN A 58 -4.40 14.21 -2.77
N ASP A 59 -5.52 13.49 -2.86
CA ASP A 59 -6.74 13.71 -2.08
C ASP A 59 -6.79 12.87 -0.80
N LEU A 60 -5.72 12.14 -0.48
CA LEU A 60 -5.59 11.27 0.70
C LEU A 60 -6.70 10.22 0.78
N ASP A 61 -7.05 9.60 -0.35
CA ASP A 61 -8.07 8.54 -0.40
C ASP A 61 -7.73 7.42 0.57
N ASP A 62 -8.62 7.18 1.53
CA ASP A 62 -8.39 6.22 2.62
C ASP A 62 -8.27 4.79 2.12
N GLY A 63 -9.07 4.37 1.14
CA GLY A 63 -9.04 3.01 0.60
C GLY A 63 -7.72 2.70 -0.10
N VAL A 64 -7.17 3.66 -0.84
CA VAL A 64 -5.88 3.51 -1.52
C VAL A 64 -4.72 3.57 -0.50
N LEU A 65 -4.80 4.43 0.50
CA LEU A 65 -3.81 4.46 1.58
C LEU A 65 -3.79 3.14 2.37
N ASP A 66 -4.97 2.57 2.64
CA ASP A 66 -5.10 1.29 3.34
C ASP A 66 -4.56 0.12 2.51
N MET A 67 -4.85 0.10 1.20
CA MET A 67 -4.31 -0.87 0.24
C MET A 67 -2.77 -0.82 0.16
N LEU A 68 -2.19 0.38 0.24
CA LEU A 68 -0.75 0.57 0.26
C LEU A 68 -0.11 0.26 1.63
N ASN A 69 -0.88 -0.24 2.58
CA ASN A 69 -0.44 -0.48 3.96
C ASN A 69 0.19 0.78 4.59
N THR A 70 -0.46 1.93 4.40
CA THR A 70 -0.04 3.19 5.01
C THR A 70 -0.46 3.20 6.47
N ARG A 71 0.44 2.79 7.34
CA ARG A 71 0.18 2.63 8.77
C ARG A 71 0.37 3.92 9.56
N TYR A 72 1.19 4.83 9.08
CA TYR A 72 1.45 6.11 9.74
C TYR A 72 1.33 7.29 8.79
N LEU A 73 0.72 8.37 9.31
CA LEU A 73 0.84 9.72 8.76
C LEU A 73 1.74 10.55 9.68
N ILE A 74 2.59 11.39 9.10
CA ILE A 74 3.29 12.43 9.85
C ILE A 74 2.63 13.75 9.52
N ARG A 75 2.11 14.46 10.53
CA ARG A 75 1.44 15.76 10.39
C ARG A 75 2.00 16.75 11.39
N PHE A 76 1.71 18.03 11.18
CA PHE A 76 1.91 19.04 12.22
C PHE A 76 0.75 18.98 13.21
N ASP A 77 1.09 19.01 14.49
CA ASP A 77 0.14 19.27 15.56
C ASP A 77 -0.24 20.78 15.61
N PRO A 78 -1.19 21.17 16.46
CA PRO A 78 -1.58 22.59 16.60
C PRO A 78 -0.44 23.51 17.05
N THR A 79 0.67 22.98 17.59
CA THR A 79 1.87 23.73 17.98
C THR A 79 2.90 23.82 16.86
N GLY A 80 2.65 23.20 15.71
CA GLY A 80 3.56 23.15 14.57
C GLY A 80 4.65 22.10 14.67
N GLN A 81 4.52 21.12 15.59
CA GLN A 81 5.48 20.03 15.72
C GLN A 81 5.06 18.81 14.90
N PRO A 82 6.00 18.13 14.21
CA PRO A 82 5.70 16.87 13.54
C PRO A 82 5.34 15.76 14.52
N VAL A 83 4.16 15.17 14.36
CA VAL A 83 3.66 14.04 15.16
C VAL A 83 3.29 12.87 14.28
N ALA A 84 3.44 11.66 14.80
CA ALA A 84 3.03 10.43 14.13
C ALA A 84 1.58 10.10 14.51
N GLU A 85 0.74 9.89 13.50
CA GLU A 85 -0.64 9.44 13.64
C GLU A 85 -0.76 8.02 13.10
N LEU A 86 -1.20 7.08 13.95
CA LEU A 86 -1.43 5.69 13.58
C LEU A 86 -2.74 5.55 12.81
N ARG A 87 -2.71 4.88 11.66
CA ARG A 87 -3.88 4.45 10.89
C ARG A 87 -4.16 2.98 11.17
N ALA A 88 -5.17 2.71 11.97
CA ALA A 88 -5.57 1.34 12.32
C ALA A 88 -6.30 0.61 11.18
N THR A 89 -6.68 1.33 10.13
CA THR A 89 -7.43 0.81 8.97
C THR A 89 -6.54 0.15 7.90
N ALA A 90 -5.23 0.41 7.92
CA ALA A 90 -4.29 -0.16 6.95
C ALA A 90 -4.50 -1.69 6.79
N ASN A 91 -4.59 -2.16 5.54
CA ASN A 91 -4.94 -3.56 5.24
C ASN A 91 -3.87 -4.58 5.67
N GLY A 92 -2.65 -4.10 5.96
CA GLY A 92 -1.52 -4.95 6.28
C GLY A 92 -0.65 -5.28 5.07
N PRO A 93 0.39 -6.13 5.25
CA PRO A 93 1.32 -6.48 4.19
C PRO A 93 0.72 -7.43 3.14
N ALA A 94 -0.28 -8.24 3.53
CA ALA A 94 -1.02 -9.11 2.63
C ALA A 94 -2.35 -9.54 3.27
N TRP A 95 -3.38 -9.80 2.44
CA TRP A 95 -4.71 -10.24 2.89
C TRP A 95 -5.45 -11.00 1.79
N PHE A 96 -6.45 -11.79 2.17
CA PHE A 96 -7.37 -12.44 1.24
C PHE A 96 -8.52 -11.50 0.86
N VAL A 97 -8.96 -11.57 -0.41
CA VAL A 97 -10.12 -10.84 -0.90
C VAL A 97 -11.28 -11.78 -1.22
N GLN A 98 -12.49 -11.26 -1.10
CA GLN A 98 -13.74 -11.98 -1.33
C GLN A 98 -14.37 -11.64 -2.69
N GLU A 99 -13.85 -10.61 -3.35
CA GLU A 99 -14.29 -10.18 -4.67
C GLU A 99 -13.09 -9.78 -5.53
N VAL A 100 -13.16 -10.09 -6.82
CA VAL A 100 -12.21 -9.59 -7.82
C VAL A 100 -12.99 -8.99 -8.98
N VAL A 101 -12.80 -7.70 -9.19
CA VAL A 101 -13.39 -6.93 -10.30
C VAL A 101 -12.46 -7.01 -11.51
N ASP A 102 -12.98 -7.51 -12.64
CA ASP A 102 -12.24 -7.50 -13.90
C ASP A 102 -12.27 -6.11 -14.54
N ALA A 103 -11.11 -5.64 -14.96
CA ALA A 103 -10.95 -4.44 -15.75
C ALA A 103 -10.10 -4.74 -16.99
N ASP A 104 -10.63 -4.47 -18.17
CA ASP A 104 -10.00 -4.81 -19.46
C ASP A 104 -9.07 -3.71 -20.00
N THR A 105 -8.95 -2.60 -19.29
CA THR A 105 -8.07 -1.47 -19.61
C THR A 105 -7.52 -0.81 -18.34
N PRO A 106 -6.32 -0.19 -18.41
CA PRO A 106 -5.77 0.56 -17.28
C PRO A 106 -6.69 1.66 -16.75
N GLN A 107 -7.44 2.33 -17.64
CA GLN A 107 -8.40 3.35 -17.23
C GLN A 107 -9.56 2.77 -16.40
N LYS A 108 -10.12 1.64 -16.82
CA LYS A 108 -11.17 0.97 -16.05
C LYS A 108 -10.64 0.41 -14.73
N GLU A 109 -9.40 -0.05 -14.71
CA GLU A 109 -8.74 -0.54 -13.51
C GLU A 109 -8.63 0.56 -12.46
N ILE A 110 -8.11 1.74 -12.82
CA ILE A 110 -7.98 2.87 -11.90
C ILE A 110 -9.35 3.42 -11.49
N ASP A 111 -10.33 3.49 -12.39
CA ASP A 111 -11.68 3.98 -12.09
C ASP A 111 -12.47 3.03 -11.16
N ALA A 112 -12.23 1.71 -11.28
CA ALA A 112 -12.86 0.71 -10.43
C ALA A 112 -12.28 0.73 -9.01
N LEU A 113 -10.99 1.01 -8.86
CA LEU A 113 -10.31 1.04 -7.56
C LEU A 113 -10.98 1.99 -6.56
N GLY A 114 -11.45 3.15 -7.00
CA GLY A 114 -12.16 4.12 -6.13
C GLY A 114 -13.61 3.75 -5.80
N ARG A 115 -14.09 2.57 -6.22
CA ARG A 115 -15.47 2.12 -6.00
C ARG A 115 -15.57 0.85 -5.18
N ILE A 116 -14.45 0.23 -4.87
CA ILE A 116 -14.38 -1.01 -4.09
C ILE A 116 -13.91 -0.74 -2.67
N ASP A 117 -14.24 -1.62 -1.77
CA ASP A 117 -13.57 -1.74 -0.48
C ASP A 117 -12.29 -2.56 -0.70
N THR A 118 -11.13 -1.89 -0.67
CA THR A 118 -9.83 -2.51 -0.93
C THR A 118 -9.43 -3.59 0.08
N LYS A 119 -10.12 -3.68 1.21
CA LYS A 119 -9.93 -4.72 2.21
C LYS A 119 -10.58 -6.04 1.81
N THR A 120 -11.67 -5.99 1.08
CA THR A 120 -12.47 -7.16 0.73
C THR A 120 -12.49 -7.46 -0.77
N ALA A 121 -12.10 -6.49 -1.60
CA ALA A 121 -12.12 -6.61 -3.05
C ALA A 121 -10.80 -6.15 -3.69
N ALA A 122 -10.51 -6.68 -4.87
CA ALA A 122 -9.40 -6.28 -5.71
C ALA A 122 -9.86 -5.98 -7.14
N VAL A 123 -9.11 -5.16 -7.85
CA VAL A 123 -9.29 -4.94 -9.29
C VAL A 123 -8.12 -5.57 -10.05
N ILE A 124 -8.41 -6.21 -11.15
CA ILE A 124 -7.41 -6.86 -11.97
C ILE A 124 -7.64 -6.57 -13.45
N ASN A 125 -6.56 -6.34 -14.18
CA ASN A 125 -6.60 -6.27 -15.64
C ASN A 125 -6.30 -7.65 -16.23
N THR A 126 -7.34 -8.44 -16.51
CA THR A 126 -7.22 -9.81 -17.00
C THR A 126 -6.68 -9.91 -18.44
N ARG A 127 -6.62 -8.80 -19.18
CA ARG A 127 -5.94 -8.78 -20.50
C ARG A 127 -4.43 -8.68 -20.36
N GLU A 128 -3.94 -8.08 -19.28
CA GLU A 128 -2.52 -7.94 -19.02
C GLU A 128 -1.99 -9.13 -18.20
N PHE A 129 -2.81 -9.61 -17.26
CA PHE A 129 -2.45 -10.71 -16.37
C PHE A 129 -3.38 -11.90 -16.61
N ASP A 130 -2.84 -12.97 -17.21
CA ASP A 130 -3.60 -14.23 -17.41
C ASP A 130 -3.71 -15.00 -16.09
N ILE A 131 -4.57 -14.52 -15.21
CA ILE A 131 -4.88 -15.16 -13.94
C ILE A 131 -6.37 -15.44 -13.82
N ARG A 132 -6.67 -16.52 -13.10
CA ARG A 132 -8.04 -16.92 -12.75
C ARG A 132 -8.21 -16.79 -11.23
N PRO A 133 -8.77 -15.68 -10.75
CA PRO A 133 -8.96 -15.48 -9.32
C PRO A 133 -9.86 -16.57 -8.74
N LEU A 134 -9.47 -17.07 -7.58
CA LEU A 134 -10.27 -18.00 -6.77
C LEU A 134 -10.87 -17.22 -5.61
N ILE A 135 -12.16 -17.36 -5.42
CA ILE A 135 -12.91 -16.67 -4.37
C ILE A 135 -13.38 -17.69 -3.33
N GLY A 136 -13.36 -17.30 -2.06
CA GLY A 136 -13.89 -18.10 -0.94
C GLY A 136 -12.86 -18.53 0.10
N GLY A 137 -11.56 -18.30 -0.12
CA GLY A 137 -10.53 -18.51 0.90
C GLY A 137 -10.57 -17.38 1.93
N GLU A 138 -10.71 -17.74 3.20
CA GLU A 138 -10.56 -16.83 4.34
C GLU A 138 -9.39 -17.28 5.19
N GLY A 139 -8.71 -16.35 5.85
CA GLY A 139 -7.58 -16.68 6.70
C GLY A 139 -6.71 -15.48 7.00
N GLU A 140 -5.55 -15.75 7.56
CA GLU A 140 -4.55 -14.75 7.91
C GLU A 140 -3.30 -14.94 7.05
N ILE A 141 -2.66 -13.83 6.70
CA ILE A 141 -1.34 -13.81 6.04
C ILE A 141 -0.45 -12.90 6.86
N ARG A 142 0.74 -13.38 7.21
CA ARG A 142 1.74 -12.64 7.97
C ARG A 142 3.03 -12.52 7.17
N LEU A 143 3.62 -11.33 7.17
CA LEU A 143 4.97 -11.12 6.65
C LEU A 143 5.97 -11.48 7.75
N GLU A 144 6.66 -12.61 7.57
CA GLU A 144 7.63 -13.15 8.55
C GLU A 144 9.02 -12.56 8.35
N GLU A 145 9.40 -12.33 7.09
CA GLU A 145 10.72 -11.84 6.77
C GLU A 145 10.68 -10.87 5.60
N TYR A 146 11.30 -9.71 5.81
CA TYR A 146 11.46 -8.66 4.82
C TYR A 146 12.95 -8.39 4.59
N ARG A 147 13.46 -8.76 3.40
CA ARG A 147 14.82 -8.41 2.95
C ARG A 147 14.75 -7.85 1.52
N PRO A 148 15.77 -7.10 1.09
CA PRO A 148 15.89 -6.75 -0.32
C PRO A 148 15.79 -8.00 -1.21
N ASN A 149 14.88 -7.99 -2.17
CA ASN A 149 14.61 -9.09 -3.12
C ASN A 149 14.16 -10.42 -2.48
N TYR A 150 13.70 -10.40 -1.24
CA TYR A 150 13.18 -11.60 -0.57
C TYR A 150 12.09 -11.24 0.43
N LEU A 151 10.89 -11.77 0.23
CA LEU A 151 9.75 -11.66 1.13
C LEU A 151 9.28 -13.07 1.48
N ARG A 152 9.12 -13.36 2.78
CA ARG A 152 8.54 -14.61 3.24
C ARG A 152 7.27 -14.32 3.99
N TYR A 153 6.20 -14.97 3.54
CA TYR A 153 4.90 -14.91 4.18
C TYR A 153 4.52 -16.27 4.71
N GLU A 154 3.89 -16.29 5.87
CA GLU A 154 3.18 -17.43 6.42
C GLU A 154 1.69 -17.17 6.34
N TYR A 155 0.91 -18.18 6.01
CA TYR A 155 -0.54 -18.01 5.91
C TYR A 155 -1.30 -19.24 6.39
N THR A 156 -2.55 -19.02 6.83
CA THR A 156 -3.57 -20.04 7.04
C THR A 156 -4.77 -19.69 6.18
N ALA A 157 -5.38 -20.68 5.55
CA ALA A 157 -6.56 -20.46 4.73
C ALA A 157 -7.54 -21.62 4.88
N THR A 158 -8.84 -21.31 4.90
CA THR A 158 -9.92 -22.31 5.00
C THR A 158 -10.19 -23.01 3.68
N ALA A 159 -9.87 -22.36 2.56
CA ALA A 159 -10.02 -22.85 1.19
C ALA A 159 -9.06 -22.11 0.26
N PRO A 160 -8.86 -22.56 -1.01
CA PRO A 160 -8.17 -21.79 -2.01
C PRO A 160 -8.83 -20.43 -2.21
N GLY A 161 -8.01 -19.36 -2.28
CA GLY A 161 -8.47 -17.98 -2.40
C GLY A 161 -7.44 -17.09 -3.06
N THR A 162 -7.84 -15.86 -3.38
CA THR A 162 -6.95 -14.84 -3.95
C THR A 162 -6.41 -13.97 -2.83
N ALA A 163 -5.09 -13.87 -2.76
CA ALA A 163 -4.39 -12.99 -1.84
C ALA A 163 -3.84 -11.76 -2.57
N ILE A 164 -3.93 -10.62 -1.90
CA ILE A 164 -3.34 -9.35 -2.33
C ILE A 164 -2.14 -9.05 -1.44
N PHE A 165 -1.09 -8.52 -2.04
CA PHE A 165 0.13 -8.08 -1.36
C PHE A 165 0.27 -6.56 -1.56
N SER A 166 0.53 -5.83 -0.49
CA SER A 166 0.70 -4.36 -0.56
C SER A 166 1.99 -3.92 -1.26
N GLU A 167 2.71 -4.83 -1.89
CA GLU A 167 3.94 -4.53 -2.63
C GLU A 167 3.65 -3.92 -4.00
N ILE A 168 4.54 -3.01 -4.43
CA ILE A 168 4.42 -2.37 -5.73
C ILE A 168 5.03 -3.32 -6.77
N TYR A 169 4.17 -3.88 -7.61
CA TYR A 169 4.61 -4.76 -8.68
C TYR A 169 5.39 -3.99 -9.76
N TYR A 170 6.54 -4.51 -10.12
CA TYR A 170 7.35 -4.06 -11.24
C TYR A 170 7.90 -5.28 -11.99
N LYS A 171 7.46 -5.44 -13.23
CA LYS A 171 7.71 -6.62 -14.07
C LYS A 171 9.18 -7.06 -14.16
N ASP A 172 10.11 -6.09 -14.20
CA ASP A 172 11.55 -6.38 -14.37
C ASP A 172 12.32 -6.40 -13.05
N GLY A 173 11.63 -6.25 -11.93
CA GLY A 173 12.20 -6.19 -10.59
C GLY A 173 11.68 -7.27 -9.61
N TRP A 174 10.78 -8.13 -10.07
CA TRP A 174 10.20 -9.23 -9.28
C TRP A 174 10.53 -10.59 -9.89
#